data_45f9d9f3075c9d9a01095357cb18c916
#
_entry.id   45f9d9f3075c9d9a01095357cb18c916
#
_cell.length_a   1.000
_cell.length_b   1.000
_cell.length_c   1.000
_cell.angle_alpha   90.00
_cell.angle_beta   90.00
_cell.angle_gamma   90.00
#
_symmetry.space_group_name_H-M   'P 1'
#
loop_
_entity.id
_entity.type
_entity.pdbx_description
1 polymer ?
#
loop_
_entity_poly.entity_id
_entity_poly.type
_entity_poly.pdbx_seq_one_letter_code
_entity_poly.pdbx_strand_id
1 'polypeptide(L)'
;MKYLTLLLVLICNSVAAQSYVLYDMQSNQIIESSNQEEVHPVASLTKLVTAMVCIDENSCSESLLERLLVRSDNKVAEEIASKYKGGRTAFIKEMNRKVKSFGLNKTNFLDPSGLSVFNVSTAKEYITVVVEAEKYKLIGSISSKTTIKKKKVTLYNTNIVLMNEVVGIILSKTGFTSHAGRCLALVVQTGDEWTIRKYAIVILGEESPEKRIKQAKRLINMTT
;
A
#
# COMPACT_ATOMS: atom_id res chain seq x y z
N MET A 1 15.97 -32.58 47.56
CA MET A 1 16.10 -31.23 47.01
C MET A 1 15.77 -31.33 45.51
N LYS A 2 14.59 -30.84 45.09
CA LYS A 2 14.17 -30.81 43.68
C LYS A 2 14.52 -29.47 43.07
N TYR A 3 15.43 -29.41 42.14
CA TYR A 3 15.76 -28.19 41.40
C TYR A 3 14.67 -27.92 40.36
N LEU A 4 13.89 -26.86 40.59
CA LEU A 4 12.91 -26.34 39.61
C LEU A 4 13.68 -25.46 38.64
N THR A 5 13.96 -25.99 37.43
CA THR A 5 14.60 -25.21 36.39
C THR A 5 13.53 -24.30 35.76
N LEU A 6 13.59 -23.01 36.06
CA LEU A 6 12.72 -21.99 35.45
C LEU A 6 13.19 -21.74 34.03
N LEU A 7 12.44 -22.23 33.05
CA LEU A 7 12.69 -21.97 31.64
C LEU A 7 12.19 -20.56 31.31
N LEU A 8 13.12 -19.60 31.27
CA LEU A 8 12.82 -18.23 30.85
C LEU A 8 12.61 -18.22 29.34
N VAL A 9 11.36 -18.24 28.88
CA VAL A 9 11.03 -18.03 27.47
C VAL A 9 11.21 -16.54 27.18
N LEU A 10 12.37 -16.19 26.63
CA LEU A 10 12.60 -14.87 26.02
C LEU A 10 11.67 -14.76 24.78
N ILE A 11 10.52 -14.09 24.97
CA ILE A 11 9.72 -13.63 23.85
C ILE A 11 10.53 -12.52 23.19
N CYS A 12 11.35 -12.89 22.20
CA CYS A 12 12.00 -11.95 21.32
C CYS A 12 10.88 -11.31 20.49
N ASN A 13 10.37 -10.15 20.94
CA ASN A 13 9.60 -9.26 20.08
C ASN A 13 10.57 -8.76 19.01
N SER A 14 10.78 -9.56 17.95
CA SER A 14 11.44 -9.06 16.76
C SER A 14 10.58 -7.94 16.22
N VAL A 15 11.01 -6.69 16.45
CA VAL A 15 10.54 -5.57 15.62
C VAL A 15 10.84 -6.01 14.20
N ALA A 16 9.80 -6.29 13.43
CA ALA A 16 9.97 -6.72 12.05
C ALA A 16 10.87 -5.70 11.34
N ALA A 17 11.96 -6.18 10.75
CA ALA A 17 12.92 -5.30 10.12
C ALA A 17 12.23 -4.54 8.99
N GLN A 18 12.48 -3.24 8.89
CA GLN A 18 11.96 -2.41 7.81
C GLN A 18 12.28 -3.03 6.44
N SER A 19 11.22 -3.20 5.63
CA SER A 19 11.36 -3.70 4.26
C SER A 19 11.04 -2.58 3.28
N TYR A 20 11.86 -2.42 2.22
CA TYR A 20 11.55 -1.46 1.17
C TYR A 20 12.13 -1.88 -0.18
N VAL A 21 11.55 -1.31 -1.23
CA VAL A 21 12.03 -1.41 -2.62
C VAL A 21 11.83 -0.07 -3.32
N LEU A 22 12.85 0.38 -4.06
CA LEU A 22 12.80 1.39 -5.10
C LEU A 22 12.99 0.70 -6.45
N TYR A 23 12.04 0.88 -7.35
CA TYR A 23 11.96 0.20 -8.63
C TYR A 23 11.80 1.18 -9.78
N ASP A 24 12.65 1.08 -10.80
CA ASP A 24 12.52 1.81 -12.06
C ASP A 24 11.54 1.08 -12.98
N MET A 25 10.41 1.72 -13.27
CA MET A 25 9.33 1.13 -14.08
C MET A 25 9.65 1.08 -15.57
N GLN A 26 10.68 1.78 -16.06
CA GLN A 26 11.10 1.74 -17.46
C GLN A 26 12.13 0.64 -17.72
N SER A 27 13.18 0.57 -16.90
CA SER A 27 14.20 -0.47 -17.01
C SER A 27 13.73 -1.81 -16.44
N ASN A 28 12.64 -1.84 -15.68
CA ASN A 28 12.16 -3.00 -14.95
C ASN A 28 13.21 -3.54 -13.95
N GLN A 29 13.91 -2.62 -13.26
CA GLN A 29 14.98 -2.99 -12.33
C GLN A 29 14.73 -2.43 -10.92
N ILE A 30 15.13 -3.22 -9.92
CA ILE A 30 15.23 -2.74 -8.54
C ILE A 30 16.52 -1.94 -8.43
N ILE A 31 16.40 -0.66 -8.04
CA ILE A 31 17.53 0.25 -7.85
C ILE A 31 18.09 0.08 -6.45
N GLU A 32 17.23 -0.05 -5.46
CA GLU A 32 17.58 -0.09 -4.05
C GLU A 32 16.54 -0.92 -3.30
N SER A 33 16.99 -1.74 -2.34
CA SER A 33 16.07 -2.53 -1.51
C SER A 33 16.69 -2.95 -0.19
N SER A 34 15.84 -3.28 0.77
CA SER A 34 16.21 -3.94 2.02
C SER A 34 15.11 -4.91 2.41
N ASN A 35 15.48 -6.10 2.90
CA ASN A 35 14.54 -7.14 3.36
C ASN A 35 13.37 -7.39 2.41
N GLN A 36 13.59 -7.23 1.10
CA GLN A 36 12.55 -7.17 0.07
C GLN A 36 11.70 -8.43 -0.05
N GLU A 37 12.18 -9.58 0.41
CA GLU A 37 11.52 -10.89 0.37
C GLU A 37 10.83 -11.25 1.69
N GLU A 38 10.96 -10.42 2.72
CA GLU A 38 10.33 -10.63 4.02
C GLU A 38 8.83 -10.41 3.92
N VAL A 39 8.06 -11.34 4.47
CA VAL A 39 6.59 -11.24 4.49
C VAL A 39 6.14 -10.34 5.63
N HIS A 40 5.40 -9.29 5.27
CA HIS A 40 4.91 -8.26 6.17
C HIS A 40 3.40 -8.08 6.05
N PRO A 41 2.70 -7.73 7.14
CA PRO A 41 1.36 -7.16 7.02
C PRO A 41 1.41 -5.83 6.29
N VAL A 42 0.51 -5.63 5.31
CA VAL A 42 0.54 -4.44 4.43
C VAL A 42 -0.46 -3.36 4.84
N ALA A 43 -1.25 -3.61 5.88
CA ALA A 43 -2.28 -2.69 6.36
C ALA A 43 -3.14 -2.16 5.21
N SER A 44 -3.48 -0.86 5.25
CA SER A 44 -4.36 -0.22 4.25
C SER A 44 -3.77 -0.09 2.84
N LEU A 45 -2.55 -0.56 2.57
CA LEU A 45 -2.10 -0.72 1.19
C LEU A 45 -3.04 -1.69 0.45
N THR A 46 -3.62 -2.68 1.14
CA THR A 46 -4.70 -3.58 0.67
C THR A 46 -5.74 -2.87 -0.20
N LYS A 47 -6.06 -1.61 0.11
CA LYS A 47 -7.09 -0.84 -0.60
C LYS A 47 -6.74 -0.51 -2.06
N LEU A 48 -5.49 -0.64 -2.48
CA LEU A 48 -5.14 -0.58 -3.91
C LEU A 48 -5.75 -1.76 -4.66
N VAL A 49 -5.65 -2.97 -4.12
CA VAL A 49 -6.26 -4.17 -4.72
C VAL A 49 -7.78 -4.10 -4.65
N THR A 50 -8.34 -3.62 -3.53
CA THR A 50 -9.79 -3.37 -3.40
C THR A 50 -10.29 -2.41 -4.47
N ALA A 51 -9.55 -1.32 -4.75
CA ALA A 51 -9.90 -0.37 -5.81
C ALA A 51 -9.82 -1.01 -7.20
N MET A 52 -8.76 -1.77 -7.49
CA MET A 52 -8.63 -2.46 -8.79
C MET A 52 -9.80 -3.40 -9.05
N VAL A 53 -10.14 -4.28 -8.09
CA VAL A 53 -11.28 -5.22 -8.25
C VAL A 53 -12.59 -4.47 -8.43
N CYS A 54 -12.82 -3.41 -7.66
CA CYS A 54 -14.04 -2.61 -7.77
C CYS A 54 -14.17 -1.90 -9.13
N ILE A 55 -13.07 -1.41 -9.70
CA ILE A 55 -13.04 -0.77 -11.02
C ILE A 55 -13.30 -1.79 -12.13
N ASP A 56 -12.66 -2.97 -12.07
CA ASP A 56 -12.85 -4.03 -13.05
C ASP A 56 -14.32 -4.46 -13.18
N GLU A 57 -15.03 -4.48 -12.06
CA GLU A 57 -16.45 -4.84 -12.00
C GLU A 57 -17.41 -3.67 -12.30
N ASN A 58 -16.88 -2.48 -12.65
CA ASN A 58 -17.66 -1.25 -12.83
C ASN A 58 -18.62 -0.95 -11.67
N SER A 59 -18.24 -1.33 -10.45
CA SER A 59 -19.09 -1.24 -9.26
C SER A 59 -18.76 -0.07 -8.34
N CYS A 60 -17.74 0.74 -8.69
CA CYS A 60 -17.30 1.89 -7.90
C CYS A 60 -17.71 3.23 -8.49
N SER A 61 -18.34 4.07 -7.68
CA SER A 61 -18.40 5.50 -7.97
C SER A 61 -17.08 6.18 -7.61
N GLU A 62 -16.78 7.30 -8.27
CA GLU A 62 -15.59 8.11 -7.95
C GLU A 62 -15.56 8.53 -6.47
N SER A 63 -16.71 8.91 -5.91
CA SER A 63 -16.85 9.29 -4.49
C SER A 63 -16.48 8.15 -3.52
N LEU A 64 -16.77 6.89 -3.86
CA LEU A 64 -16.32 5.74 -3.06
C LEU A 64 -14.81 5.57 -3.15
N LEU A 65 -14.24 5.67 -4.36
CA LEU A 65 -12.79 5.59 -4.58
C LEU A 65 -12.03 6.72 -3.89
N GLU A 66 -12.55 7.95 -3.89
CA GLU A 66 -11.97 9.06 -3.15
C GLU A 66 -11.86 8.78 -1.65
N ARG A 67 -12.95 8.30 -1.03
CA ARG A 67 -12.94 7.93 0.39
C ARG A 67 -12.01 6.75 0.66
N LEU A 68 -12.02 5.75 -0.21
CA LEU A 68 -11.17 4.56 -0.10
C LEU A 68 -9.68 4.90 -0.17
N LEU A 69 -9.26 5.69 -1.16
CA LEU A 69 -7.85 5.92 -1.48
C LEU A 69 -7.28 7.11 -0.73
N VAL A 70 -7.98 8.26 -0.71
CA VAL A 70 -7.51 9.50 -0.09
C VAL A 70 -7.62 9.44 1.44
N ARG A 71 -8.79 8.99 1.96
CA ARG A 71 -9.05 8.91 3.41
C ARG A 71 -8.72 7.57 4.03
N SER A 72 -8.45 6.58 3.21
CA SER A 72 -8.22 5.21 3.69
C SER A 72 -9.41 4.65 4.49
N ASP A 73 -10.64 4.99 4.10
CA ASP A 73 -11.87 4.67 4.84
C ASP A 73 -12.15 3.16 4.83
N ASN A 74 -12.04 2.51 6.00
CA ASN A 74 -12.26 1.08 6.15
C ASN A 74 -13.72 0.68 5.92
N LYS A 75 -14.67 1.54 6.31
CA LYS A 75 -16.11 1.27 6.12
C LYS A 75 -16.45 1.22 4.63
N VAL A 76 -15.83 2.07 3.83
CA VAL A 76 -15.99 2.06 2.37
C VAL A 76 -15.43 0.78 1.76
N ALA A 77 -14.28 0.30 2.22
CA ALA A 77 -13.72 -0.98 1.74
C ALA A 77 -14.69 -2.15 2.00
N GLU A 78 -15.26 -2.22 3.20
CA GLU A 78 -16.26 -3.24 3.55
C GLU A 78 -17.59 -3.05 2.79
N GLU A 79 -18.03 -1.80 2.56
CA GLU A 79 -19.20 -1.48 1.75
C GLU A 79 -19.04 -2.00 0.31
N ILE A 80 -17.90 -1.74 -0.31
CA ILE A 80 -17.56 -2.23 -1.66
C ILE A 80 -17.63 -3.77 -1.69
N ALA A 81 -16.96 -4.42 -0.75
CA ALA A 81 -16.90 -5.88 -0.71
C ALA A 81 -18.28 -6.52 -0.46
N SER A 82 -19.12 -5.91 0.38
CA SER A 82 -20.46 -6.42 0.68
C SER A 82 -21.43 -6.31 -0.50
N LYS A 83 -21.23 -5.33 -1.38
CA LYS A 83 -22.05 -5.10 -2.59
C LYS A 83 -21.61 -5.93 -3.79
N TYR A 84 -20.46 -6.60 -3.71
CA TYR A 84 -19.95 -7.43 -4.78
C TYR A 84 -20.88 -8.62 -5.05
N LYS A 85 -20.97 -9.06 -6.30
CA LYS A 85 -21.75 -10.25 -6.66
C LYS A 85 -21.20 -11.49 -5.92
N GLY A 86 -21.99 -12.06 -5.04
CA GLY A 86 -21.58 -13.14 -4.14
C GLY A 86 -21.05 -12.66 -2.78
N GLY A 87 -21.11 -11.34 -2.51
CA GLY A 87 -20.83 -10.73 -1.23
C GLY A 87 -19.33 -10.66 -0.87
N ARG A 88 -19.07 -10.30 0.37
CA ARG A 88 -17.72 -10.06 0.92
C ARG A 88 -16.74 -11.22 0.68
N THR A 89 -17.19 -12.46 0.88
CA THR A 89 -16.33 -13.65 0.71
C THR A 89 -15.90 -13.82 -0.74
N ALA A 90 -16.81 -13.62 -1.69
CA ALA A 90 -16.50 -13.69 -3.12
C ALA A 90 -15.56 -12.55 -3.53
N PHE A 91 -15.73 -11.33 -2.98
CA PHE A 91 -14.84 -10.21 -3.22
C PHE A 91 -13.40 -10.49 -2.77
N ILE A 92 -13.22 -11.05 -1.57
CA ILE A 92 -11.89 -11.42 -1.05
C ILE A 92 -11.25 -12.51 -1.92
N LYS A 93 -12.02 -13.49 -2.38
CA LYS A 93 -11.51 -14.49 -3.34
C LYS A 93 -11.04 -13.82 -4.63
N GLU A 94 -11.77 -12.83 -5.13
CA GLU A 94 -11.40 -12.10 -6.33
C GLU A 94 -10.14 -11.26 -6.13
N MET A 95 -9.98 -10.59 -4.97
CA MET A 95 -8.73 -9.89 -4.61
C MET A 95 -7.53 -10.85 -4.68
N ASN A 96 -7.65 -12.04 -4.10
CA ASN A 96 -6.58 -13.03 -4.11
C ASN A 96 -6.36 -13.64 -5.51
N ARG A 97 -7.43 -13.89 -6.29
CA ARG A 97 -7.32 -14.31 -7.69
C ARG A 97 -6.54 -13.30 -8.52
N LYS A 98 -6.84 -12.02 -8.32
CA LYS A 98 -6.19 -10.92 -9.04
C LYS A 98 -4.68 -10.88 -8.76
N VAL A 99 -4.25 -10.90 -7.50
CA VAL A 99 -2.81 -10.87 -7.20
C VAL A 99 -2.10 -12.15 -7.62
N LYS A 100 -2.76 -13.29 -7.58
CA LYS A 100 -2.21 -14.53 -8.14
C LYS A 100 -2.03 -14.45 -9.66
N SER A 101 -2.92 -13.76 -10.39
CA SER A 101 -2.76 -13.57 -11.85
C SER A 101 -1.55 -12.70 -12.19
N PHE A 102 -1.01 -11.94 -11.24
CA PHE A 102 0.25 -11.21 -11.35
C PHE A 102 1.48 -12.06 -10.98
N GLY A 103 1.28 -13.33 -10.63
CA GLY A 103 2.36 -14.23 -10.21
C GLY A 103 2.78 -14.08 -8.75
N LEU A 104 2.00 -13.40 -7.89
CA LEU A 104 2.35 -13.12 -6.50
C LEU A 104 1.95 -14.30 -5.60
N ASN A 105 2.95 -14.97 -5.01
CA ASN A 105 2.74 -16.17 -4.21
C ASN A 105 2.80 -15.92 -2.70
N LYS A 106 3.46 -14.85 -2.28
CA LYS A 106 3.59 -14.43 -0.88
C LYS A 106 2.57 -13.33 -0.50
N THR A 107 1.71 -12.92 -1.45
CA THR A 107 0.66 -11.91 -1.24
C THR A 107 -0.68 -12.57 -1.02
N ASN A 108 -1.35 -12.22 0.10
CA ASN A 108 -2.65 -12.76 0.46
C ASN A 108 -3.49 -11.73 1.22
N PHE A 109 -4.81 -11.77 1.03
CA PHE A 109 -5.77 -10.90 1.70
C PHE A 109 -6.90 -11.69 2.37
N LEU A 110 -7.28 -11.31 3.60
CA LEU A 110 -8.42 -11.86 4.34
C LEU A 110 -9.52 -10.83 4.60
N ASP A 111 -9.25 -9.56 4.31
CA ASP A 111 -10.25 -8.49 4.35
C ASP A 111 -9.96 -7.42 3.28
N PRO A 112 -10.95 -6.60 2.89
CA PRO A 112 -10.78 -5.59 1.85
C PRO A 112 -10.15 -4.28 2.35
N SER A 113 -9.96 -4.12 3.67
CA SER A 113 -9.56 -2.85 4.29
C SER A 113 -8.08 -2.82 4.72
N GLY A 114 -7.50 -3.99 5.02
CA GLY A 114 -6.16 -4.14 5.57
C GLY A 114 -6.09 -4.07 7.09
N LEU A 115 -7.18 -4.38 7.78
CA LEU A 115 -7.20 -4.50 9.25
C LEU A 115 -6.66 -5.84 9.72
N SER A 116 -6.83 -6.90 8.93
CA SER A 116 -6.28 -8.22 9.24
C SER A 116 -4.77 -8.22 9.19
N VAL A 117 -4.13 -8.80 10.20
CA VAL A 117 -2.68 -9.03 10.24
C VAL A 117 -2.23 -10.04 9.17
N PHE A 118 -3.17 -10.81 8.62
CA PHE A 118 -2.94 -11.79 7.56
C PHE A 118 -3.13 -11.21 6.14
N ASN A 119 -3.40 -9.90 6.03
CA ASN A 119 -3.23 -9.18 4.77
C ASN A 119 -1.75 -8.91 4.59
N VAL A 120 -1.07 -9.81 3.92
CA VAL A 120 0.40 -9.84 3.86
C VAL A 120 0.92 -9.76 2.43
N SER A 121 2.15 -9.28 2.30
CA SER A 121 2.95 -9.32 1.07
C SER A 121 4.43 -9.16 1.42
N THR A 122 5.30 -9.23 0.43
CA THR A 122 6.68 -8.75 0.52
C THR A 122 6.79 -7.39 -0.16
N ALA A 123 7.80 -6.59 0.18
CA ALA A 123 8.02 -5.31 -0.49
C ALA A 123 8.25 -5.51 -2.01
N LYS A 124 8.94 -6.57 -2.41
CA LYS A 124 9.18 -6.94 -3.80
C LYS A 124 7.90 -7.31 -4.54
N GLU A 125 7.05 -8.18 -3.99
CA GLU A 125 5.78 -8.52 -4.64
C GLU A 125 4.84 -7.31 -4.68
N TYR A 126 4.85 -6.48 -3.63
CA TYR A 126 3.97 -5.32 -3.58
C TYR A 126 4.33 -4.23 -4.61
N ILE A 127 5.58 -4.17 -5.12
CA ILE A 127 5.95 -3.36 -6.29
C ILE A 127 5.07 -3.73 -7.49
N THR A 128 4.88 -5.03 -7.74
CA THR A 128 3.99 -5.46 -8.85
C THR A 128 2.56 -4.96 -8.64
N VAL A 129 2.04 -5.01 -7.41
CA VAL A 129 0.72 -4.43 -7.10
C VAL A 129 0.67 -2.93 -7.43
N VAL A 130 1.73 -2.18 -7.10
CA VAL A 130 1.81 -0.73 -7.37
C VAL A 130 1.88 -0.45 -8.87
N VAL A 131 2.71 -1.18 -9.60
CA VAL A 131 2.85 -1.07 -11.06
C VAL A 131 1.53 -1.39 -11.77
N GLU A 132 0.82 -2.44 -11.33
CA GLU A 132 -0.48 -2.80 -11.88
C GLU A 132 -1.56 -1.76 -11.53
N ALA A 133 -1.54 -1.23 -10.29
CA ALA A 133 -2.47 -0.18 -9.86
C ALA A 133 -2.29 1.14 -10.65
N GLU A 134 -1.07 1.47 -11.06
CA GLU A 134 -0.76 2.67 -11.85
C GLU A 134 -1.41 2.65 -13.24
N LYS A 135 -1.61 1.48 -13.82
CA LYS A 135 -2.32 1.32 -15.10
C LYS A 135 -3.79 1.78 -15.03
N TYR A 136 -4.36 1.83 -13.84
CA TYR A 136 -5.72 2.36 -13.61
C TYR A 136 -5.67 3.86 -13.43
N LYS A 137 -5.97 4.62 -14.49
CA LYS A 137 -5.96 6.11 -14.46
C LYS A 137 -6.74 6.70 -13.30
N LEU A 138 -7.88 6.08 -12.91
CA LEU A 138 -8.68 6.51 -11.76
C LEU A 138 -7.93 6.35 -10.43
N ILE A 139 -7.17 5.27 -10.25
CA ILE A 139 -6.40 5.06 -9.02
C ILE A 139 -5.33 6.14 -8.89
N GLY A 140 -4.55 6.38 -9.95
CA GLY A 140 -3.53 7.43 -9.97
C GLY A 140 -4.14 8.81 -9.68
N SER A 141 -5.11 9.24 -10.50
CA SER A 141 -5.72 10.58 -10.41
C SER A 141 -6.41 10.85 -9.06
N ILE A 142 -6.99 9.81 -8.43
CA ILE A 142 -7.67 9.96 -7.14
C ILE A 142 -6.67 9.90 -5.97
N SER A 143 -5.78 8.91 -5.96
CA SER A 143 -4.86 8.69 -4.83
C SER A 143 -3.80 9.79 -4.69
N SER A 144 -3.52 10.53 -5.77
CA SER A 144 -2.63 11.70 -5.78
C SER A 144 -3.32 13.01 -5.38
N LYS A 145 -4.65 13.05 -5.19
CA LYS A 145 -5.33 14.24 -4.66
C LYS A 145 -4.86 14.52 -3.23
N THR A 146 -4.44 15.74 -2.94
CA THR A 146 -4.08 16.18 -1.58
C THR A 146 -5.30 16.32 -0.68
N THR A 147 -6.43 16.69 -1.27
CA THR A 147 -7.71 16.88 -0.57
C THR A 147 -8.89 16.41 -1.42
N ILE A 148 -9.98 16.07 -0.75
CA ILE A 148 -11.30 15.87 -1.35
C ILE A 148 -12.35 16.67 -0.59
N LYS A 149 -13.43 17.06 -1.27
CA LYS A 149 -14.57 17.76 -0.64
C LYS A 149 -15.71 16.78 -0.41
N LYS A 150 -16.25 16.76 0.83
CA LYS A 150 -17.46 16.02 1.16
C LYS A 150 -18.45 16.99 1.81
N LYS A 151 -19.52 17.35 1.09
CA LYS A 151 -20.43 18.44 1.49
C LYS A 151 -19.63 19.72 1.76
N LYS A 152 -19.69 20.26 2.99
CA LYS A 152 -18.96 21.47 3.42
C LYS A 152 -17.62 21.18 4.09
N VAL A 153 -17.16 19.90 4.11
CA VAL A 153 -15.93 19.50 4.81
C VAL A 153 -14.85 19.14 3.80
N THR A 154 -13.65 19.73 3.98
CA THR A 154 -12.43 19.33 3.26
C THR A 154 -11.76 18.19 4.03
N LEU A 155 -11.50 17.09 3.34
CA LEU A 155 -10.82 15.92 3.89
C LEU A 155 -9.43 15.83 3.24
N TYR A 156 -8.39 15.66 4.05
CA TYR A 156 -7.00 15.60 3.62
C TYR A 156 -6.54 14.17 3.32
N ASN A 157 -5.63 14.02 2.36
CA ASN A 157 -4.98 12.76 2.10
C ASN A 157 -4.18 12.29 3.32
N THR A 158 -4.13 10.99 3.55
CA THR A 158 -3.35 10.39 4.64
C THR A 158 -1.84 10.56 4.48
N ASN A 159 -1.37 10.94 3.28
CA ASN A 159 0.03 11.23 2.96
C ASN A 159 0.30 12.72 2.69
N ILE A 160 -0.58 13.62 3.14
CA ILE A 160 -0.55 15.05 2.81
C ILE A 160 0.82 15.71 3.11
N VAL A 161 1.49 15.31 4.18
CA VAL A 161 2.79 15.89 4.56
C VAL A 161 3.83 15.64 3.46
N LEU A 162 3.99 14.38 3.03
CA LEU A 162 4.94 14.05 1.96
C LEU A 162 4.53 14.69 0.63
N MET A 163 3.23 14.70 0.31
CA MET A 163 2.72 15.25 -0.95
C MET A 163 2.88 16.76 -1.06
N ASN A 164 2.94 17.49 0.05
CA ASN A 164 3.23 18.92 0.06
C ASN A 164 4.72 19.22 -0.11
N GLU A 165 5.60 18.26 0.14
CA GLU A 165 7.05 18.45 0.12
C GLU A 165 7.71 17.83 -1.13
N VAL A 166 6.99 16.95 -1.84
CA VAL A 166 7.50 16.20 -3.00
C VAL A 166 6.58 16.43 -4.19
N VAL A 167 7.14 16.92 -5.27
CA VAL A 167 6.47 17.06 -6.56
C VAL A 167 6.53 15.74 -7.33
N GLY A 168 5.54 15.48 -8.19
CA GLY A 168 5.55 14.33 -9.09
C GLY A 168 4.99 13.03 -8.50
N ILE A 169 4.39 13.04 -7.31
CA ILE A 169 3.66 11.88 -6.79
C ILE A 169 2.37 11.69 -7.60
N ILE A 170 2.30 10.62 -8.38
CA ILE A 170 1.16 10.29 -9.25
C ILE A 170 0.30 9.13 -8.75
N LEU A 171 0.77 8.39 -7.74
CA LEU A 171 0.01 7.41 -6.99
C LEU A 171 0.51 7.40 -5.54
N SER A 172 -0.40 7.36 -4.58
CA SER A 172 -0.04 7.33 -3.16
C SER A 172 -1.02 6.52 -2.34
N LYS A 173 -0.51 5.61 -1.51
CA LYS A 173 -1.29 4.94 -0.48
C LYS A 173 -0.47 4.70 0.77
N THR A 174 -1.01 5.11 1.92
CA THR A 174 -0.43 4.82 3.24
C THR A 174 -1.16 3.65 3.91
N GLY A 175 -0.47 2.96 4.80
CA GLY A 175 -1.03 1.96 5.70
C GLY A 175 -0.51 2.12 7.11
N PHE A 176 -1.32 1.73 8.09
CA PHE A 176 -0.91 1.60 9.47
C PHE A 176 -1.82 0.66 10.25
N THR A 177 -1.24 -0.28 10.95
CA THR A 177 -1.78 -0.98 12.12
C THR A 177 -0.63 -1.18 13.10
N SER A 178 -0.93 -1.50 14.37
CA SER A 178 0.12 -1.79 15.36
C SER A 178 1.05 -2.94 14.95
N HIS A 179 0.55 -3.91 14.21
CA HIS A 179 1.31 -5.07 13.73
C HIS A 179 2.09 -4.79 12.44
N ALA A 180 1.51 -3.98 11.54
CA ALA A 180 2.13 -3.68 10.25
C ALA A 180 3.17 -2.55 10.34
N GLY A 181 3.16 -1.75 11.41
CA GLY A 181 3.90 -0.49 11.40
C GLY A 181 3.37 0.49 10.35
N ARG A 182 4.18 1.45 9.96
CA ARG A 182 3.84 2.46 8.93
C ARG A 182 4.26 1.97 7.55
N CYS A 183 3.29 1.81 6.68
CA CYS A 183 3.48 1.35 5.30
C CYS A 183 3.23 2.49 4.31
N LEU A 184 3.87 2.41 3.14
CA LEU A 184 3.73 3.35 2.04
C LEU A 184 3.89 2.64 0.70
N ALA A 185 3.04 3.00 -0.25
CA ALA A 185 3.17 2.67 -1.65
C ALA A 185 3.06 3.97 -2.46
N LEU A 186 4.01 4.23 -3.34
CA LEU A 186 4.07 5.42 -4.18
C LEU A 186 4.42 5.05 -5.62
N VAL A 187 3.94 5.87 -6.57
CA VAL A 187 4.61 6.08 -7.85
C VAL A 187 4.99 7.55 -7.94
N VAL A 188 6.26 7.81 -8.24
CA VAL A 188 6.80 9.15 -8.48
C VAL A 188 7.20 9.24 -9.94
N GLN A 189 6.84 10.36 -10.56
CA GLN A 189 7.26 10.72 -11.90
C GLN A 189 8.29 11.83 -11.83
N THR A 190 9.42 11.65 -12.51
CA THR A 190 10.53 12.62 -12.60
C THR A 190 10.85 12.91 -14.06
N GLY A 191 11.68 13.91 -14.31
CA GLY A 191 12.07 14.32 -15.66
C GLY A 191 11.18 15.44 -16.23
N ASP A 192 11.52 15.87 -17.44
CA ASP A 192 10.79 16.84 -18.25
C ASP A 192 9.85 16.14 -19.26
N GLU A 193 9.22 16.91 -20.15
CA GLU A 193 8.29 16.35 -21.16
C GLU A 193 8.92 15.28 -22.08
N TRP A 194 10.25 15.27 -22.22
CA TRP A 194 10.99 14.40 -23.14
C TRP A 194 11.64 13.20 -22.43
N THR A 195 11.82 13.32 -21.12
CA THR A 195 12.59 12.36 -20.31
C THR A 195 11.79 11.80 -19.12
N ILE A 196 10.46 11.73 -19.26
CA ILE A 196 9.59 11.21 -18.19
C ILE A 196 10.05 9.82 -17.75
N ARG A 197 10.33 9.68 -16.45
CA ARG A 197 10.59 8.41 -15.77
C ARG A 197 9.63 8.19 -14.62
N LYS A 198 9.25 6.96 -14.40
CA LYS A 198 8.38 6.57 -13.29
C LYS A 198 9.10 5.56 -12.39
N TYR A 199 8.99 5.79 -11.10
CA TYR A 199 9.57 4.93 -10.07
C TYR A 199 8.50 4.50 -9.09
N ALA A 200 8.41 3.19 -8.83
CA ALA A 200 7.56 2.66 -7.78
C ALA A 200 8.37 2.48 -6.50
N ILE A 201 7.78 2.89 -5.37
CA ILE A 201 8.38 2.79 -4.05
C ILE A 201 7.40 2.08 -3.12
N VAL A 202 7.88 1.05 -2.44
CA VAL A 202 7.16 0.36 -1.37
C VAL A 202 8.01 0.40 -0.11
N ILE A 203 7.39 0.77 1.01
CA ILE A 203 8.00 0.78 2.36
C ILE A 203 7.03 0.06 3.28
N LEU A 204 7.49 -0.94 4.03
CA LEU A 204 6.73 -1.71 4.99
C LEU A 204 7.44 -1.69 6.36
N GLY A 205 6.67 -1.63 7.44
CA GLY A 205 7.20 -1.85 8.78
C GLY A 205 7.89 -0.66 9.45
N GLU A 206 7.71 0.58 8.97
CA GLU A 206 8.32 1.73 9.63
C GLU A 206 7.69 2.01 11.00
N GLU A 207 8.51 2.42 11.94
CA GLU A 207 8.12 2.62 13.33
C GLU A 207 7.28 3.89 13.53
N SER A 208 7.61 4.96 12.80
CA SER A 208 6.95 6.25 12.94
C SER A 208 6.61 6.92 11.61
N PRO A 209 5.64 7.87 11.60
CA PRO A 209 5.35 8.67 10.40
C PRO A 209 6.58 9.42 9.88
N GLU A 210 7.40 9.96 10.76
CA GLU A 210 8.60 10.75 10.45
C GLU A 210 9.65 9.86 9.78
N LYS A 211 9.91 8.66 10.32
CA LYS A 211 10.83 7.69 9.72
C LYS A 211 10.35 7.26 8.33
N ARG A 212 9.05 6.97 8.16
CA ARG A 212 8.46 6.65 6.86
C ARG A 212 8.66 7.78 5.84
N ILE A 213 8.41 9.04 6.23
CA ILE A 213 8.60 10.21 5.36
C ILE A 213 10.08 10.38 5.02
N LYS A 214 10.97 10.28 6.02
CA LYS A 214 12.43 10.37 5.81
C LYS A 214 12.91 9.30 4.83
N GLN A 215 12.48 8.06 4.99
CA GLN A 215 12.84 6.96 4.12
C GLN A 215 12.28 7.17 2.69
N ALA A 216 11.03 7.62 2.57
CA ALA A 216 10.44 7.92 1.27
C ALA A 216 11.23 9.00 0.54
N LYS A 217 11.57 10.12 1.20
CA LYS A 217 12.39 11.19 0.63
C LYS A 217 13.78 10.71 0.22
N ARG A 218 14.43 9.87 1.04
CA ARG A 218 15.73 9.27 0.68
C ARG A 218 15.65 8.49 -0.62
N LEU A 219 14.62 7.63 -0.77
CA LEU A 219 14.44 6.84 -1.98
C LEU A 219 14.07 7.71 -3.19
N ILE A 220 13.25 8.73 -3.00
CA ILE A 220 12.88 9.67 -4.07
C ILE A 220 14.10 10.45 -4.56
N ASN A 221 14.98 10.92 -3.67
CA ASN A 221 16.21 11.63 -4.05
C ASN A 221 17.19 10.76 -4.85
N MET A 222 17.01 9.44 -4.88
CA MET A 222 17.81 8.55 -5.74
C MET A 222 17.25 8.45 -7.17
N THR A 223 16.11 9.10 -7.46
CA THR A 223 15.46 9.07 -8.78
C THR A 223 15.74 10.33 -9.60
N THR A 224 16.40 11.31 -9.00
CA THR A 224 16.86 12.57 -9.59
C THR A 224 18.38 12.52 -9.74
#